data_a649a37b91216c3520373d348a152944
#
_entry.id   a649a37b91216c3520373d348a152944
#
_cell.length_a   1.000
_cell.length_b   1.000
_cell.length_c   1.000
_cell.angle_alpha   90.00
_cell.angle_beta   90.00
_cell.angle_gamma   90.00
#
_symmetry.space_group_name_H-M   'P 1'
#
loop_
_entity.id
_entity.type
_entity.pdbx_description
1 polymer ?
#
loop_
_entity_poly.entity_id
_entity_poly.type
_entity_poly.pdbx_seq_one_letter_code
_entity_poly.pdbx_strand_id
1 'polypeptide(L)'
;MGPEYQDIELASFMSTSKGYMGECGFRGGYCEAINFDPDVRVQLLKSISAKLCSSVSGQAAMDVVVNPPTSSEPSYQLFVKEKEQVLGDLKEKAKMVTETFNSMDRMSCNVVQGAMYAFPQIDMPPAALEEAKKRGVPADVMYCFELLEKTGICVVPGSGFGQRPGTYHFRTTILPPVEKLKEMLERFRIFHEQFLSTYK
;
A
#
# COMPACT_ATOMS: atom_id res chain seq x y z
N MET A 1 -24.32 -4.44 -5.91
CA MET A 1 -24.34 -5.89 -5.60
C MET A 1 -25.70 -6.44 -6.02
N GLY A 2 -25.81 -7.75 -6.30
CA GLY A 2 -27.09 -8.38 -6.65
C GLY A 2 -28.06 -8.50 -5.45
N PRO A 3 -29.32 -8.88 -5.70
CA PRO A 3 -30.32 -9.01 -4.64
C PRO A 3 -29.92 -9.94 -3.50
N GLU A 4 -29.08 -10.93 -3.77
CA GLU A 4 -28.57 -11.90 -2.80
C GLU A 4 -27.65 -11.31 -1.71
N TYR A 5 -27.22 -10.06 -1.89
CA TYR A 5 -26.33 -9.37 -0.95
C TYR A 5 -27.03 -8.24 -0.17
N GLN A 6 -28.35 -8.08 -0.30
CA GLN A 6 -29.07 -6.96 0.31
C GLN A 6 -29.05 -6.97 1.84
N ASP A 7 -28.95 -8.15 2.44
CA ASP A 7 -29.00 -8.33 3.90
C ASP A 7 -27.61 -8.53 4.53
N ILE A 8 -26.53 -8.37 3.75
CA ILE A 8 -25.16 -8.52 4.28
C ILE A 8 -24.83 -7.33 5.18
N GLU A 9 -24.38 -7.62 6.40
CA GLU A 9 -23.74 -6.63 7.26
C GLU A 9 -22.40 -6.20 6.67
N LEU A 10 -22.25 -4.92 6.37
CA LEU A 10 -21.06 -4.38 5.69
C LEU A 10 -20.61 -3.08 6.32
N ALA A 11 -19.29 -2.96 6.56
CA ALA A 11 -18.63 -1.70 6.86
C ALA A 11 -17.66 -1.32 5.75
N SER A 12 -17.90 -0.17 5.13
CA SER A 12 -17.01 0.41 4.11
C SER A 12 -16.23 1.57 4.70
N PHE A 13 -14.90 1.55 4.55
CA PHE A 13 -14.01 2.58 5.08
C PHE A 13 -13.35 3.37 3.96
N MET A 14 -13.34 4.69 4.07
CA MET A 14 -12.62 5.60 3.21
C MET A 14 -11.65 6.44 4.03
N SER A 15 -10.47 6.72 3.47
CA SER A 15 -9.46 7.56 4.12
C SER A 15 -8.81 8.51 3.12
N THR A 16 -8.57 9.76 3.51
CA THR A 16 -7.77 10.72 2.74
C THR A 16 -6.27 10.39 2.73
N SER A 17 -5.84 9.44 3.57
CA SER A 17 -4.41 9.13 3.78
C SER A 17 -3.77 8.31 2.65
N LYS A 18 -4.55 7.65 1.82
CA LYS A 18 -4.11 6.70 0.79
C LYS A 18 -4.66 7.09 -0.58
N GLY A 19 -4.43 6.21 -1.58
CA GLY A 19 -4.83 6.48 -2.96
C GLY A 19 -4.05 7.64 -3.56
N TYR A 20 -4.69 8.36 -4.49
CA TYR A 20 -4.07 9.50 -5.16
C TYR A 20 -4.09 10.80 -4.32
N MET A 21 -4.85 10.84 -3.24
CA MET A 21 -4.97 12.02 -2.36
C MET A 21 -3.74 12.23 -1.49
N GLY A 22 -3.28 11.18 -0.81
CA GLY A 22 -2.04 11.20 -0.02
C GLY A 22 -2.04 12.14 1.20
N GLU A 23 -3.22 12.60 1.65
CA GLU A 23 -3.39 13.62 2.70
C GLU A 23 -3.42 13.02 4.12
N CYS A 24 -2.44 12.17 4.42
CA CYS A 24 -2.41 11.43 5.69
C CYS A 24 -2.27 12.32 6.94
N GLY A 25 -1.73 13.51 6.81
CA GLY A 25 -1.56 14.49 7.91
C GLY A 25 -2.88 15.08 8.42
N PHE A 26 -3.90 15.19 7.60
CA PHE A 26 -5.20 15.74 7.95
C PHE A 26 -6.05 14.82 8.82
N ARG A 27 -5.75 13.51 8.88
CA ARG A 27 -6.46 12.54 9.71
C ARG A 27 -7.95 12.43 9.39
N GLY A 28 -8.30 12.47 8.11
CA GLY A 28 -9.67 12.40 7.60
C GLY A 28 -10.06 11.02 7.07
N GLY A 29 -11.35 10.71 7.19
CA GLY A 29 -11.95 9.49 6.66
C GLY A 29 -13.38 9.32 7.16
N TYR A 30 -14.11 8.37 6.57
CA TYR A 30 -15.43 7.97 7.02
C TYR A 30 -15.61 6.46 6.98
N CYS A 31 -16.62 6.00 7.71
CA CYS A 31 -17.12 4.62 7.63
C CYS A 31 -18.60 4.66 7.30
N GLU A 32 -19.01 3.88 6.31
CA GLU A 32 -20.40 3.56 6.03
C GLU A 32 -20.73 2.18 6.61
N ALA A 33 -21.74 2.09 7.47
CA ALA A 33 -22.19 0.85 8.08
C ALA A 33 -23.60 0.53 7.58
N ILE A 34 -23.75 -0.60 6.88
CA ILE A 34 -24.99 -1.05 6.24
C ILE A 34 -25.47 -2.34 6.90
N ASN A 35 -26.77 -2.44 7.12
CA ASN A 35 -27.49 -3.64 7.63
C ASN A 35 -26.96 -4.19 8.98
N PHE A 36 -26.25 -3.41 9.76
CA PHE A 36 -25.81 -3.86 11.08
C PHE A 36 -26.98 -4.11 12.00
N ASP A 37 -26.90 -5.19 12.78
CA ASP A 37 -27.83 -5.45 13.87
C ASP A 37 -28.01 -4.17 14.72
N PRO A 38 -29.26 -3.76 15.04
CA PRO A 38 -29.54 -2.53 15.76
C PRO A 38 -28.80 -2.41 17.11
N ASP A 39 -28.66 -3.50 17.85
CA ASP A 39 -27.98 -3.50 19.15
C ASP A 39 -26.45 -3.34 18.98
N VAL A 40 -25.87 -4.00 17.97
CA VAL A 40 -24.46 -3.81 17.58
C VAL A 40 -24.21 -2.37 17.18
N ARG A 41 -25.08 -1.78 16.35
CA ARG A 41 -24.96 -0.38 15.92
C ARG A 41 -24.99 0.58 17.11
N VAL A 42 -25.86 0.36 18.10
CA VAL A 42 -25.91 1.16 19.32
C VAL A 42 -24.58 1.08 20.09
N GLN A 43 -23.98 -0.09 20.22
CA GLN A 43 -22.70 -0.24 20.92
C GLN A 43 -21.54 0.41 20.14
N LEU A 44 -21.52 0.30 18.84
CA LEU A 44 -20.55 1.00 17.99
C LEU A 44 -20.64 2.51 18.16
N LEU A 45 -21.84 3.09 18.13
CA LEU A 45 -22.04 4.51 18.33
C LEU A 45 -21.58 4.97 19.72
N LYS A 46 -21.87 4.20 20.77
CA LYS A 46 -21.36 4.47 22.13
C LYS A 46 -19.82 4.47 22.16
N SER A 47 -19.18 3.48 21.53
CA SER A 47 -17.72 3.37 21.47
C SER A 47 -17.08 4.56 20.74
N ILE A 48 -17.67 4.96 19.61
CA ILE A 48 -17.19 6.11 18.82
C ILE A 48 -17.38 7.42 19.60
N SER A 49 -18.53 7.57 20.27
CA SER A 49 -18.84 8.78 21.07
C SER A 49 -17.84 9.03 22.19
N ALA A 50 -17.20 7.99 22.72
CA ALA A 50 -16.15 8.13 23.73
C ALA A 50 -14.89 8.87 23.23
N LYS A 51 -14.68 8.93 21.90
CA LYS A 51 -13.57 9.68 21.27
C LYS A 51 -13.89 11.14 20.97
N LEU A 52 -15.13 11.58 21.26
CA LEU A 52 -15.64 12.93 21.02
C LEU A 52 -15.62 13.32 19.54
N CYS A 53 -15.09 14.51 19.22
CA CYS A 53 -15.17 15.13 17.91
C CYS A 53 -14.06 14.66 16.95
N SER A 54 -14.42 14.47 15.68
CA SER A 54 -13.44 14.27 14.61
C SER A 54 -12.66 15.57 14.35
N SER A 55 -11.41 15.43 13.85
CA SER A 55 -10.59 16.58 13.44
C SER A 55 -11.31 17.41 12.37
N VAL A 56 -11.46 18.72 12.59
CA VAL A 56 -12.10 19.64 11.63
C VAL A 56 -11.30 19.69 10.32
N SER A 57 -9.97 19.71 10.37
CA SER A 57 -9.12 19.67 9.18
C SER A 57 -9.32 18.38 8.39
N GLY A 58 -9.49 17.24 9.08
CA GLY A 58 -9.81 15.97 8.44
C GLY A 58 -11.18 15.96 7.77
N GLN A 59 -12.18 16.58 8.40
CA GLN A 59 -13.52 16.71 7.80
C GLN A 59 -13.49 17.61 6.56
N ALA A 60 -12.78 18.76 6.61
CA ALA A 60 -12.63 19.65 5.49
C ALA A 60 -11.90 18.97 4.31
N ALA A 61 -10.81 18.25 4.59
CA ALA A 61 -10.13 17.48 3.56
C ALA A 61 -11.04 16.39 2.94
N MET A 62 -11.86 15.73 3.76
CA MET A 62 -12.81 14.73 3.29
C MET A 62 -13.91 15.34 2.44
N ASP A 63 -14.42 16.52 2.80
CA ASP A 63 -15.43 17.24 2.05
C ASP A 63 -14.93 17.56 0.63
N VAL A 64 -13.72 18.07 0.48
CA VAL A 64 -13.09 18.32 -0.84
C VAL A 64 -12.99 17.03 -1.68
N VAL A 65 -12.74 15.90 -1.05
CA VAL A 65 -12.62 14.61 -1.74
C VAL A 65 -13.97 14.11 -2.25
N VAL A 66 -15.04 14.21 -1.44
CA VAL A 66 -16.37 13.69 -1.79
C VAL A 66 -17.20 14.66 -2.60
N ASN A 67 -16.87 15.96 -2.54
CA ASN A 67 -17.49 17.04 -3.31
C ASN A 67 -16.46 17.72 -4.25
N PRO A 68 -15.91 17.00 -5.24
CA PRO A 68 -14.95 17.60 -6.17
C PRO A 68 -15.61 18.68 -7.04
N PRO A 69 -14.82 19.60 -7.63
CA PRO A 69 -15.35 20.60 -8.54
C PRO A 69 -16.23 20.00 -9.64
N THR A 70 -17.34 20.66 -9.94
CA THR A 70 -18.28 20.28 -11.01
C THR A 70 -17.98 21.04 -12.30
N SER A 71 -18.50 20.57 -13.43
CA SER A 71 -18.24 21.16 -14.75
C SER A 71 -18.64 22.63 -14.88
N SER A 72 -19.47 23.16 -14.00
CA SER A 72 -19.88 24.55 -13.93
C SER A 72 -18.90 25.47 -13.17
N GLU A 73 -17.92 24.90 -12.49
CA GLU A 73 -16.99 25.65 -11.64
C GLU A 73 -15.69 26.01 -12.39
N PRO A 74 -15.11 27.18 -12.15
CA PRO A 74 -13.89 27.62 -12.84
C PRO A 74 -12.68 26.70 -12.64
N SER A 75 -12.61 26.01 -11.49
CA SER A 75 -11.52 25.09 -11.13
C SER A 75 -11.62 23.70 -11.77
N TYR A 76 -12.77 23.35 -12.38
CA TYR A 76 -13.03 21.99 -12.87
C TYR A 76 -11.99 21.48 -13.86
N GLN A 77 -11.64 22.28 -14.87
CA GLN A 77 -10.68 21.86 -15.90
C GLN A 77 -9.29 21.57 -15.32
N LEU A 78 -8.85 22.39 -14.38
CA LEU A 78 -7.57 22.18 -13.69
C LEU A 78 -7.61 20.92 -12.84
N PHE A 79 -8.67 20.75 -12.05
CA PHE A 79 -8.88 19.55 -11.22
C PHE A 79 -8.84 18.26 -12.05
N VAL A 80 -9.56 18.20 -13.17
CA VAL A 80 -9.59 17.01 -14.04
C VAL A 80 -8.20 16.71 -14.58
N LYS A 81 -7.52 17.74 -15.10
CA LYS A 81 -6.15 17.60 -15.65
C LYS A 81 -5.18 17.05 -14.61
N GLU A 82 -5.15 17.62 -13.41
CA GLU A 82 -4.25 17.19 -12.33
C GLU A 82 -4.57 15.77 -11.87
N LYS A 83 -5.85 15.44 -11.70
CA LYS A 83 -6.32 14.11 -11.34
C LYS A 83 -5.90 13.06 -12.36
N GLU A 84 -6.12 13.33 -13.65
CA GLU A 84 -5.76 12.41 -14.73
C GLU A 84 -4.24 12.21 -14.81
N GLN A 85 -3.45 13.26 -14.62
CA GLN A 85 -2.00 13.17 -14.57
C GLN A 85 -1.54 12.27 -13.41
N VAL A 86 -2.00 12.52 -12.20
CA VAL A 86 -1.60 11.72 -11.01
C VAL A 86 -2.00 10.27 -11.17
N LEU A 87 -3.22 9.98 -11.65
CA LEU A 87 -3.67 8.61 -11.88
C LEU A 87 -2.91 7.93 -13.03
N GLY A 88 -2.57 8.67 -14.08
CA GLY A 88 -1.74 8.19 -15.18
C GLY A 88 -0.34 7.79 -14.70
N ASP A 89 0.32 8.66 -13.95
CA ASP A 89 1.63 8.40 -13.36
C ASP A 89 1.60 7.19 -12.41
N LEU A 90 0.58 7.07 -11.57
CA LEU A 90 0.43 5.91 -10.68
C LEU A 90 0.24 4.60 -11.48
N LYS A 91 -0.53 4.63 -12.56
CA LYS A 91 -0.74 3.47 -13.44
C LYS A 91 0.57 3.02 -14.11
N GLU A 92 1.37 3.97 -14.63
CA GLU A 92 2.67 3.69 -15.22
C GLU A 92 3.62 3.05 -14.18
N LYS A 93 3.71 3.66 -13.01
CA LYS A 93 4.55 3.18 -11.91
C LYS A 93 4.13 1.80 -11.40
N ALA A 94 2.83 1.54 -11.27
CA ALA A 94 2.29 0.24 -10.89
C ALA A 94 2.69 -0.87 -11.87
N LYS A 95 2.57 -0.58 -13.18
CA LYS A 95 3.01 -1.50 -14.25
C LYS A 95 4.52 -1.76 -14.17
N MET A 96 5.31 -0.70 -14.11
CA MET A 96 6.77 -0.78 -14.04
C MET A 96 7.25 -1.64 -12.85
N VAL A 97 6.71 -1.41 -11.67
CA VAL A 97 7.07 -2.16 -10.44
C VAL A 97 6.70 -3.63 -10.59
N THR A 98 5.49 -3.93 -11.05
CA THR A 98 5.02 -5.31 -11.25
C THR A 98 5.90 -6.06 -12.27
N GLU A 99 6.16 -5.45 -13.43
CA GLU A 99 6.96 -6.06 -14.50
C GLU A 99 8.41 -6.27 -14.05
N THR A 100 9.00 -5.28 -13.39
CA THR A 100 10.39 -5.36 -12.93
C THR A 100 10.57 -6.47 -11.90
N PHE A 101 9.73 -6.54 -10.86
CA PHE A 101 9.85 -7.61 -9.87
C PHE A 101 9.60 -9.00 -10.47
N ASN A 102 8.62 -9.15 -11.37
CA ASN A 102 8.36 -10.42 -12.04
C ASN A 102 9.44 -10.82 -13.06
N SER A 103 10.33 -9.91 -13.46
CA SER A 103 11.48 -10.22 -14.32
C SER A 103 12.71 -10.69 -13.54
N MET A 104 12.71 -10.58 -12.22
CA MET A 104 13.81 -11.01 -11.35
C MET A 104 13.66 -12.50 -11.01
N ASP A 105 14.78 -13.22 -10.99
CA ASP A 105 14.78 -14.62 -10.56
C ASP A 105 14.28 -14.77 -9.11
N ARG A 106 13.51 -15.82 -8.83
CA ARG A 106 12.99 -16.12 -7.48
C ARG A 106 12.16 -15.00 -6.84
N MET A 107 11.56 -14.12 -7.65
CA MET A 107 10.70 -13.05 -7.17
C MET A 107 9.37 -13.04 -7.94
N SER A 108 8.28 -12.77 -7.23
CA SER A 108 6.96 -12.61 -7.84
C SER A 108 6.21 -11.45 -7.19
N CYS A 109 5.43 -10.75 -7.99
CA CYS A 109 4.60 -9.65 -7.54
C CYS A 109 3.24 -9.72 -8.20
N ASN A 110 2.18 -9.67 -7.39
CA ASN A 110 0.83 -9.52 -7.91
C ASN A 110 0.70 -8.19 -8.64
N VAL A 111 -0.21 -8.13 -9.61
CA VAL A 111 -0.50 -6.88 -10.32
C VAL A 111 -0.94 -5.82 -9.31
N VAL A 112 -0.27 -4.68 -9.31
CA VAL A 112 -0.63 -3.54 -8.47
C VAL A 112 -1.84 -2.85 -9.10
N GLN A 113 -3.02 -3.03 -8.50
CA GLN A 113 -4.30 -2.55 -9.04
C GLN A 113 -4.83 -1.29 -8.35
N GLY A 114 -4.35 -1.02 -7.13
CA GLY A 114 -4.83 0.10 -6.35
C GLY A 114 -3.88 0.48 -5.23
N ALA A 115 -4.20 1.57 -4.54
CA ALA A 115 -3.39 2.17 -3.49
C ALA A 115 -1.98 2.56 -4.01
N MET A 116 -1.00 2.53 -3.12
CA MET A 116 0.35 3.02 -3.39
C MET A 116 1.43 1.99 -3.02
N TYR A 117 1.04 0.73 -2.83
CA TYR A 117 1.92 -0.32 -2.33
C TYR A 117 2.00 -1.51 -3.28
N ALA A 118 3.20 -2.10 -3.35
CA ALA A 118 3.43 -3.45 -3.85
C ALA A 118 3.87 -4.36 -2.69
N PHE A 119 3.55 -5.65 -2.80
CA PHE A 119 3.90 -6.67 -1.80
C PHE A 119 4.53 -7.89 -2.48
N PRO A 120 5.74 -7.75 -3.02
CA PRO A 120 6.44 -8.83 -3.70
C PRO A 120 6.78 -9.97 -2.75
N GLN A 121 6.76 -11.19 -3.29
CA GLN A 121 7.22 -12.41 -2.63
C GLN A 121 8.62 -12.75 -3.13
N ILE A 122 9.47 -13.22 -2.22
CA ILE A 122 10.80 -13.76 -2.51
C ILE A 122 10.77 -15.25 -2.20
N ASP A 123 11.20 -16.08 -3.14
CA ASP A 123 11.52 -17.47 -2.89
C ASP A 123 12.95 -17.55 -2.34
N MET A 124 13.07 -17.56 -1.00
CA MET A 124 14.35 -17.47 -0.31
C MET A 124 15.23 -18.71 -0.57
N PRO A 125 16.50 -18.52 -0.97
CA PRO A 125 17.44 -19.63 -1.07
C PRO A 125 17.60 -20.36 0.29
N PRO A 126 17.76 -21.70 0.30
CA PRO A 126 17.97 -22.45 1.54
C PRO A 126 19.14 -21.93 2.38
N ALA A 127 20.26 -21.56 1.76
CA ALA A 127 21.40 -21.00 2.47
C ALA A 127 21.09 -19.65 3.15
N ALA A 128 20.22 -18.82 2.55
CA ALA A 128 19.75 -17.58 3.17
C ALA A 128 18.86 -17.86 4.40
N LEU A 129 18.01 -18.89 4.33
CA LEU A 129 17.19 -19.32 5.48
C LEU A 129 18.07 -19.79 6.65
N GLU A 130 19.09 -20.60 6.37
CA GLU A 130 20.04 -21.06 7.39
C GLU A 130 20.83 -19.91 8.00
N GLU A 131 21.25 -18.93 7.18
CA GLU A 131 21.97 -17.77 7.68
C GLU A 131 21.08 -16.88 8.56
N ALA A 132 19.84 -16.63 8.14
CA ALA A 132 18.86 -15.91 8.95
C ALA A 132 18.62 -16.58 10.31
N LYS A 133 18.51 -17.91 10.31
CA LYS A 133 18.37 -18.70 11.52
C LYS A 133 19.60 -18.58 12.45
N LYS A 134 20.81 -18.60 11.89
CA LYS A 134 22.05 -18.36 12.66
C LYS A 134 22.08 -16.97 13.28
N ARG A 135 21.60 -15.96 12.55
CA ARG A 135 21.50 -14.56 13.05
C ARG A 135 20.33 -14.36 14.04
N GLY A 136 19.45 -15.33 14.19
CA GLY A 136 18.27 -15.23 15.07
C GLY A 136 17.22 -14.24 14.60
N VAL A 137 17.11 -14.00 13.28
CA VAL A 137 16.15 -13.07 12.66
C VAL A 137 15.32 -13.76 11.57
N PRO A 138 14.08 -13.29 11.29
CA PRO A 138 13.34 -13.76 10.13
C PRO A 138 14.07 -13.46 8.81
N ALA A 139 13.94 -14.35 7.82
CA ALA A 139 14.69 -14.24 6.57
C ALA A 139 14.31 -13.00 5.74
N ASP A 140 13.04 -12.60 5.76
CA ASP A 140 12.58 -11.36 5.13
C ASP A 140 13.13 -10.11 5.82
N VAL A 141 13.28 -10.14 7.14
CA VAL A 141 13.94 -9.06 7.90
C VAL A 141 15.42 -8.97 7.50
N MET A 142 16.14 -10.10 7.47
CA MET A 142 17.54 -10.13 7.03
C MET A 142 17.69 -9.53 5.62
N TYR A 143 16.86 -9.96 4.67
CA TYR A 143 16.86 -9.45 3.30
C TYR A 143 16.64 -7.93 3.24
N CYS A 144 15.63 -7.43 3.97
CA CYS A 144 15.29 -6.01 3.97
C CYS A 144 16.42 -5.14 4.59
N PHE A 145 17.08 -5.62 5.63
CA PHE A 145 18.21 -4.91 6.24
C PHE A 145 19.44 -4.93 5.34
N GLU A 146 19.77 -6.06 4.71
CA GLU A 146 20.88 -6.10 3.74
C GLU A 146 20.62 -5.20 2.52
N LEU A 147 19.36 -5.13 2.05
CA LEU A 147 18.96 -4.19 0.99
C LEU A 147 19.21 -2.75 1.44
N LEU A 148 18.77 -2.39 2.64
CA LEU A 148 18.95 -1.05 3.18
C LEU A 148 20.44 -0.69 3.31
N GLU A 149 21.22 -1.56 3.91
CA GLU A 149 22.65 -1.30 4.14
C GLU A 149 23.46 -1.17 2.84
N LYS A 150 23.16 -2.01 1.86
CA LYS A 150 23.92 -2.02 0.58
C LYS A 150 23.44 -0.97 -0.43
N THR A 151 22.18 -0.55 -0.35
CA THR A 151 21.57 0.29 -1.39
C THR A 151 20.94 1.59 -0.89
N GLY A 152 20.66 1.70 0.41
CA GLY A 152 19.86 2.79 0.97
C GLY A 152 18.35 2.67 0.68
N ILE A 153 17.89 1.56 0.08
CA ILE A 153 16.46 1.33 -0.20
C ILE A 153 15.80 0.76 1.04
N CYS A 154 14.86 1.51 1.62
CA CYS A 154 14.09 1.09 2.79
C CYS A 154 12.75 0.47 2.37
N VAL A 155 12.52 -0.77 2.76
CA VAL A 155 11.27 -1.51 2.57
C VAL A 155 10.82 -2.11 3.90
N VAL A 156 9.57 -2.57 3.99
CA VAL A 156 9.05 -3.14 5.24
C VAL A 156 8.93 -4.65 5.10
N PRO A 157 9.56 -5.45 6.01
CA PRO A 157 9.47 -6.91 5.97
C PRO A 157 8.03 -7.41 6.07
N GLY A 158 7.72 -8.50 5.35
CA GLY A 158 6.39 -9.09 5.29
C GLY A 158 5.95 -9.71 6.62
N SER A 159 6.89 -10.18 7.45
CA SER A 159 6.62 -10.71 8.79
C SER A 159 5.85 -9.74 9.69
N GLY A 160 6.01 -8.43 9.48
CA GLY A 160 5.24 -7.38 10.17
C GLY A 160 3.76 -7.29 9.76
N PHE A 161 3.33 -8.02 8.73
CA PHE A 161 1.96 -8.01 8.19
C PHE A 161 1.21 -9.33 8.36
N GLY A 162 1.74 -10.28 9.14
CA GLY A 162 1.12 -11.59 9.32
C GLY A 162 1.11 -12.43 8.05
N GLN A 163 2.18 -12.40 7.27
CA GLN A 163 2.34 -13.21 6.07
C GLN A 163 2.18 -14.70 6.34
N ARG A 164 1.76 -15.47 5.33
CA ARG A 164 1.60 -16.92 5.44
C ARG A 164 2.93 -17.57 5.87
N PRO A 165 2.93 -18.47 6.88
CA PRO A 165 4.15 -19.19 7.27
C PRO A 165 4.84 -19.89 6.10
N GLY A 166 6.16 -19.77 6.02
CA GLY A 166 6.97 -20.31 4.92
C GLY A 166 6.98 -19.46 3.65
N THR A 167 6.36 -18.29 3.66
CA THR A 167 6.48 -17.30 2.56
C THR A 167 7.21 -16.05 3.05
N TYR A 168 7.94 -15.39 2.17
CA TYR A 168 8.76 -14.24 2.50
C TYR A 168 8.43 -13.09 1.56
N HIS A 169 8.03 -11.95 2.15
CA HIS A 169 7.59 -10.78 1.41
C HIS A 169 8.25 -9.52 1.94
N PHE A 170 8.13 -8.45 1.17
CA PHE A 170 8.36 -7.09 1.65
C PHE A 170 7.32 -6.15 1.06
N ARG A 171 7.02 -5.06 1.77
CA ARG A 171 6.18 -3.99 1.26
C ARG A 171 7.04 -2.84 0.77
N THR A 172 6.81 -2.41 -0.46
CA THR A 172 7.38 -1.18 -1.02
C THR A 172 6.29 -0.24 -1.52
N THR A 173 6.63 1.02 -1.77
CA THR A 173 5.71 2.02 -2.33
C THR A 173 6.03 2.30 -3.79
N ILE A 174 5.02 2.76 -4.55
CA ILE A 174 5.17 3.20 -5.94
C ILE A 174 5.15 4.73 -6.04
N LEU A 175 5.34 5.45 -4.93
CA LEU A 175 5.18 6.90 -4.87
C LEU A 175 6.29 7.72 -5.52
N PRO A 176 7.58 7.30 -5.53
CA PRO A 176 8.62 8.13 -6.11
C PRO A 176 8.31 8.57 -7.55
N PRO A 177 8.81 9.73 -8.01
CA PRO A 177 8.74 10.11 -9.41
C PRO A 177 9.28 9.00 -10.32
N VAL A 178 8.74 8.90 -11.55
CA VAL A 178 9.05 7.79 -12.49
C VAL A 178 10.55 7.55 -12.65
N GLU A 179 11.34 8.61 -12.85
CA GLU A 179 12.80 8.48 -13.04
C GLU A 179 13.51 7.97 -11.79
N LYS A 180 13.10 8.44 -10.61
CA LYS A 180 13.66 7.93 -9.34
C LYS A 180 13.24 6.49 -9.06
N LEU A 181 12.04 6.11 -9.48
CA LEU A 181 11.56 4.74 -9.35
C LEU A 181 12.36 3.79 -10.26
N LYS A 182 12.67 4.19 -11.49
CA LYS A 182 13.55 3.42 -12.41
C LYS A 182 14.93 3.21 -11.80
N GLU A 183 15.55 4.28 -11.30
CA GLU A 183 16.86 4.21 -10.62
C GLU A 183 16.81 3.26 -9.42
N MET A 184 15.77 3.37 -8.60
CA MET A 184 15.58 2.50 -7.43
C MET A 184 15.43 1.03 -7.83
N LEU A 185 14.62 0.73 -8.83
CA LEU A 185 14.39 -0.64 -9.30
C LEU A 185 15.64 -1.27 -9.89
N GLU A 186 16.48 -0.49 -10.58
CA GLU A 186 17.76 -1.00 -11.10
C GLU A 186 18.76 -1.32 -9.97
N ARG A 187 18.87 -0.44 -8.98
CA ARG A 187 19.69 -0.71 -7.78
C ARG A 187 19.18 -1.91 -7.01
N PHE A 188 17.86 -2.08 -6.94
CA PHE A 188 17.23 -3.23 -6.33
C PHE A 188 17.59 -4.52 -7.07
N ARG A 189 17.53 -4.53 -8.41
CA ARG A 189 17.90 -5.67 -9.25
C ARG A 189 19.33 -6.11 -8.98
N ILE A 190 20.28 -5.18 -9.04
CA ILE A 190 21.72 -5.46 -8.78
C ILE A 190 21.90 -6.09 -7.40
N PHE A 191 21.27 -5.53 -6.38
CA PHE A 191 21.30 -6.09 -5.03
C PHE A 191 20.75 -7.51 -4.99
N HIS A 192 19.59 -7.74 -5.60
CA HIS A 192 18.91 -9.04 -5.58
C HIS A 192 19.76 -10.13 -6.24
N GLU A 193 20.36 -9.84 -7.38
CA GLU A 193 21.29 -10.76 -8.07
C GLU A 193 22.51 -11.09 -7.19
N GLN A 194 23.09 -10.10 -6.53
CA GLN A 194 24.19 -10.29 -5.58
C GLN A 194 23.77 -11.12 -4.37
N PHE A 195 22.59 -10.86 -3.83
CA PHE A 195 22.03 -11.64 -2.72
C PHE A 195 21.86 -13.11 -3.12
N LEU A 196 21.24 -13.40 -4.26
CA LEU A 196 21.10 -14.76 -4.76
C LEU A 196 22.45 -15.45 -5.02
N SER A 197 23.45 -14.70 -5.49
CA SER A 197 24.81 -15.23 -5.71
C SER A 197 25.51 -15.55 -4.39
N THR A 198 25.30 -14.77 -3.35
CA THR A 198 25.88 -14.97 -2.01
C THR A 198 25.31 -16.19 -1.30
N TYR A 199 24.04 -16.46 -1.48
CA TYR A 199 23.29 -17.50 -0.81
C TYR A 199 22.87 -18.67 -1.74
N LYS A 200 23.73 -19.00 -2.70
CA LYS A 200 23.52 -20.16 -3.59
C LYS A 200 23.51 -21.49 -2.86
#